data_7efeb12522826055cbff8d2e3a2f6519
#
_entry.id   7efeb12522826055cbff8d2e3a2f6519
#
_cell.length_a   1.000
_cell.length_b   1.000
_cell.length_c   1.000
_cell.angle_alpha   90.00
_cell.angle_beta   90.00
_cell.angle_gamma   90.00
#
_symmetry.space_group_name_H-M   'P 1'
#
loop_
_entity.id
_entity.type
_entity.pdbx_description
1 polymer ?
#
loop_
_entity_poly.entity_id
_entity_poly.type
_entity_poly.pdbx_seq_one_letter_code
_entity_poly.pdbx_strand_id
1 'polypeptide(L)'
;YRHLELSSSPRHLVLGNPVTLHDADISTTLANPAVIRGEHGGQLMVNYEPYFDGIHRGTAAYAYTISRAKALVFDVKYINYGTFDGADEFGNPTTDFSGSEVAIGLASSHYFLRPNLHLGARLRYVLSNLDIYSSSGMTGDIGLYYNPIGKPFRLALGYQH
;
A
#
# COMPACT_ATOMS: atom_id res chain seq x y z
N TYR A 1 7.73 -9.74 -2.84
CA TYR A 1 6.66 -9.31 -1.89
C TYR A 1 5.35 -9.01 -2.63
N ARG A 2 4.77 -10.03 -3.27
CA ARG A 2 3.53 -9.87 -4.09
C ARG A 2 2.32 -9.35 -3.32
N HIS A 3 2.26 -9.54 -2.00
CA HIS A 3 1.16 -9.02 -1.18
C HIS A 3 1.07 -7.48 -1.21
N LEU A 4 2.14 -6.77 -1.53
CA LEU A 4 2.14 -5.30 -1.65
C LEU A 4 1.34 -4.80 -2.84
N GLU A 5 1.22 -5.59 -3.91
CA GLU A 5 0.47 -5.27 -5.14
C GLU A 5 -1.05 -5.42 -4.96
N LEU A 6 -1.47 -6.16 -3.92
CA LEU A 6 -2.90 -6.34 -3.65
C LEU A 6 -3.54 -5.04 -3.21
N SER A 7 -4.74 -4.77 -3.72
CA SER A 7 -5.51 -3.58 -3.33
C SER A 7 -5.70 -3.52 -1.82
N SER A 8 -5.48 -2.35 -1.25
CA SER A 8 -5.58 -2.11 0.19
C SER A 8 -6.96 -1.57 0.61
N SER A 9 -7.90 -1.47 -0.32
CA SER A 9 -9.23 -0.94 -0.08
C SER A 9 -10.27 -1.68 -0.91
N PRO A 10 -11.40 -2.11 -0.31
CA PRO A 10 -12.52 -2.71 -1.04
C PRO A 10 -13.05 -1.81 -2.17
N ARG A 11 -13.07 -0.51 -1.94
CA ARG A 11 -13.47 0.48 -2.95
C ARG A 11 -12.57 0.44 -4.18
N HIS A 12 -11.26 0.41 -3.98
CA HIS A 12 -10.29 0.33 -5.08
C HIS A 12 -10.41 -0.99 -5.82
N LEU A 13 -10.65 -2.09 -5.12
CA LEU A 13 -10.83 -3.40 -5.73
C LEU A 13 -12.03 -3.41 -6.68
N VAL A 14 -13.17 -2.88 -6.24
CA VAL A 14 -14.40 -2.79 -7.06
C VAL A 14 -14.21 -1.90 -8.28
N LEU A 15 -13.42 -0.83 -8.16
CA LEU A 15 -13.14 0.11 -9.26
C LEU A 15 -12.01 -0.36 -10.19
N GLY A 16 -11.44 -1.55 -9.99
CA GLY A 16 -10.33 -2.04 -10.80
C GLY A 16 -8.97 -1.43 -10.44
N ASN A 17 -8.79 -0.99 -9.20
CA ASN A 17 -7.56 -0.41 -8.63
C ASN A 17 -7.00 0.79 -9.43
N PRO A 18 -7.81 1.83 -9.71
CA PRO A 18 -7.41 2.94 -10.58
C PRO A 18 -6.36 3.82 -9.91
N VAL A 19 -5.21 3.99 -10.56
CA VAL A 19 -4.13 4.91 -10.12
C VAL A 19 -4.48 6.39 -10.37
N THR A 20 -5.52 6.65 -11.15
CA THR A 20 -6.00 7.99 -11.51
C THR A 20 -7.04 8.55 -10.55
N LEU A 21 -7.54 7.73 -9.63
CA LEU A 21 -8.55 8.16 -8.68
C LEU A 21 -7.95 9.21 -7.74
N HIS A 22 -8.49 10.40 -7.78
CA HIS A 22 -8.16 11.48 -6.87
C HIS A 22 -9.44 11.95 -6.21
N ASP A 23 -9.56 11.64 -4.95
CA ASP A 23 -10.59 12.16 -4.05
C ASP A 23 -9.98 12.34 -2.65
N ALA A 24 -10.77 12.83 -1.72
CA ALA A 24 -10.33 13.11 -0.36
C ALA A 24 -10.14 11.84 0.51
N ASP A 25 -10.33 10.65 -0.05
CA ASP A 25 -10.16 9.39 0.68
C ASP A 25 -8.68 8.97 0.72
N ILE A 26 -8.13 8.78 1.90
CA ILE A 26 -6.75 8.36 2.12
C ILE A 26 -6.39 7.06 1.38
N SER A 27 -7.35 6.17 1.12
CA SER A 27 -7.11 4.90 0.40
C SER A 27 -6.54 5.12 -1.00
N THR A 28 -6.87 6.24 -1.65
CA THR A 28 -6.37 6.59 -2.99
C THR A 28 -4.86 6.80 -2.99
N THR A 29 -4.33 7.29 -1.87
CA THR A 29 -2.89 7.54 -1.71
C THR A 29 -2.06 6.25 -1.71
N LEU A 30 -2.69 5.11 -1.36
CA LEU A 30 -2.03 3.81 -1.36
C LEU A 30 -1.84 3.25 -2.77
N ALA A 31 -2.71 3.64 -3.71
CA ALA A 31 -2.59 3.26 -5.12
C ALA A 31 -1.59 4.16 -5.88
N ASN A 32 -1.55 5.46 -5.55
CA ASN A 32 -0.65 6.41 -6.19
C ASN A 32 -0.18 7.48 -5.20
N PRO A 33 1.09 7.54 -4.81
CA PRO A 33 1.58 8.54 -3.87
C PRO A 33 1.50 9.97 -4.41
N ALA A 34 1.39 10.18 -5.75
CA ALA A 34 1.29 11.51 -6.34
C ALA A 34 -0.04 12.22 -6.04
N VAL A 35 -1.07 11.49 -5.57
CA VAL A 35 -2.36 12.10 -5.20
C VAL A 35 -2.42 12.61 -3.77
N ILE A 36 -1.40 12.39 -2.96
CA ILE A 36 -1.34 12.86 -1.56
C ILE A 36 -1.46 14.39 -1.52
N ARG A 37 -2.38 14.90 -0.69
CA ARG A 37 -2.66 16.33 -0.47
C ARG A 37 -2.91 16.60 1.00
N GLY A 38 -2.92 17.88 1.38
CA GLY A 38 -3.28 18.31 2.72
C GLY A 38 -4.71 17.94 3.13
N GLU A 39 -5.63 17.76 2.19
CA GLU A 39 -7.02 17.32 2.44
C GLU A 39 -7.13 15.90 3.02
N HIS A 40 -6.14 15.05 2.81
CA HIS A 40 -6.07 13.73 3.43
C HIS A 40 -5.65 13.80 4.91
N GLY A 41 -5.13 14.94 5.35
CA GLY A 41 -4.58 15.09 6.69
C GLY A 41 -5.59 14.84 7.81
N GLY A 42 -5.17 14.10 8.84
CA GLY A 42 -5.99 13.68 9.97
C GLY A 42 -6.83 12.43 9.71
N GLN A 43 -6.82 11.87 8.51
CA GLN A 43 -7.55 10.65 8.21
C GLN A 43 -6.78 9.41 8.66
N LEU A 44 -7.51 8.47 9.22
CA LEU A 44 -7.08 7.13 9.56
C LEU A 44 -7.92 6.12 8.78
N MET A 45 -7.26 5.17 8.14
CA MET A 45 -7.89 4.02 7.51
C MET A 45 -7.37 2.74 8.16
N VAL A 46 -8.27 1.81 8.42
CA VAL A 46 -7.93 0.46 8.87
C VAL A 46 -8.81 -0.52 8.10
N ASN A 47 -8.19 -1.46 7.40
CA ASN A 47 -8.87 -2.55 6.72
C ASN A 47 -8.35 -3.88 7.25
N TYR A 48 -9.25 -4.82 7.44
CA TYR A 48 -8.96 -6.19 7.78
C TYR A 48 -9.73 -7.12 6.83
N GLU A 49 -9.03 -8.05 6.25
CA GLU A 49 -9.55 -8.95 5.24
C GLU A 49 -9.22 -10.40 5.62
N PRO A 50 -10.20 -11.16 6.14
CA PRO A 50 -10.04 -12.59 6.29
C PRO A 50 -10.14 -13.25 4.91
N TYR A 51 -9.21 -14.13 4.61
CA TYR A 51 -9.20 -14.98 3.44
C TYR A 51 -9.58 -16.41 3.84
N PHE A 52 -9.54 -17.33 2.87
CA PHE A 52 -9.67 -18.74 3.14
C PHE A 52 -8.42 -19.30 3.85
N ASP A 53 -8.54 -20.46 4.45
CA ASP A 53 -7.44 -21.25 5.01
C ASP A 53 -6.59 -20.54 6.08
N GLY A 54 -7.24 -19.75 6.92
CA GLY A 54 -6.55 -19.04 8.00
C GLY A 54 -5.64 -17.88 7.56
N ILE A 55 -5.66 -17.51 6.27
CA ILE A 55 -4.93 -16.35 5.78
C ILE A 55 -5.66 -15.07 6.20
N HIS A 56 -4.92 -14.13 6.76
CA HIS A 56 -5.44 -12.84 7.20
C HIS A 56 -4.58 -11.70 6.67
N ARG A 57 -5.22 -10.67 6.18
CA ARG A 57 -4.55 -9.45 5.72
C ARG A 57 -5.08 -8.22 6.42
N GLY A 58 -4.17 -7.32 6.79
CA GLY A 58 -4.49 -6.02 7.37
C GLY A 58 -3.77 -4.89 6.64
N THR A 59 -4.43 -3.75 6.55
CA THR A 59 -3.83 -2.50 6.07
C THR A 59 -4.28 -1.37 6.96
N ALA A 60 -3.34 -0.59 7.47
CA ALA A 60 -3.61 0.65 8.17
C ALA A 60 -2.86 1.80 7.49
N ALA A 61 -3.46 2.97 7.42
CA ALA A 61 -2.81 4.17 6.93
C ALA A 61 -3.27 5.39 7.70
N TYR A 62 -2.35 6.30 7.96
CA TYR A 62 -2.61 7.58 8.62
C TYR A 62 -1.95 8.72 7.84
N ALA A 63 -2.70 9.77 7.57
CA ALA A 63 -2.18 10.98 6.94
C ALA A 63 -1.95 12.08 7.96
N TYR A 64 -0.71 12.52 8.08
CA TYR A 64 -0.30 13.64 8.91
C TYR A 64 -0.24 14.93 8.10
N THR A 65 -0.96 15.96 8.53
CA THR A 65 -0.97 17.28 7.85
C THR A 65 0.33 18.04 8.10
N ILE A 66 1.07 18.36 7.06
CA ILE A 66 2.21 19.29 7.13
C ILE A 66 1.73 20.72 6.85
N SER A 67 0.86 20.88 5.84
CA SER A 67 0.29 22.16 5.45
C SER A 67 -1.02 21.94 4.68
N ARG A 68 -1.73 23.03 4.33
CA ARG A 68 -2.94 22.94 3.51
C ARG A 68 -2.74 22.20 2.17
N ALA A 69 -1.52 22.20 1.64
CA ALA A 69 -1.19 21.59 0.36
C ALA A 69 -0.46 20.23 0.48
N LYS A 70 0.05 19.89 1.67
CA LYS A 70 0.96 18.76 1.87
C LYS A 70 0.56 17.91 3.05
N ALA A 71 0.66 16.59 2.86
CA ALA A 71 0.59 15.61 3.93
C ALA A 71 1.69 14.56 3.78
N LEU A 72 2.02 13.91 4.90
CA LEU A 72 2.75 12.63 4.93
C LEU A 72 1.75 11.52 5.17
N VAL A 73 1.92 10.41 4.49
CA VAL A 73 1.11 9.21 4.71
C VAL A 73 2.01 8.11 5.23
N PHE A 74 1.68 7.62 6.41
CA PHE A 74 2.26 6.41 7.00
C PHE A 74 1.34 5.25 6.68
N ASP A 75 1.88 4.14 6.21
CA ASP A 75 1.10 2.94 5.97
C ASP A 75 1.78 1.69 6.54
N VAL A 76 0.96 0.77 7.01
CA VAL A 76 1.37 -0.57 7.42
C VAL A 76 0.51 -1.57 6.68
N LYS A 77 1.15 -2.53 6.01
CA LYS A 77 0.51 -3.69 5.42
C LYS A 77 1.01 -4.93 6.14
N TYR A 78 0.09 -5.81 6.48
CA TYR A 78 0.36 -7.07 7.15
C TYR A 78 -0.35 -8.20 6.44
N ILE A 79 0.32 -9.32 6.30
CA ILE A 79 -0.28 -10.58 5.89
C ILE A 79 0.22 -11.70 6.79
N ASN A 80 -0.70 -12.55 7.21
CA ASN A 80 -0.42 -13.81 7.84
C ASN A 80 -0.93 -14.91 6.91
N TYR A 81 -0.09 -15.85 6.58
CA TYR A 81 -0.42 -16.95 5.66
C TYR A 81 -1.07 -18.16 6.36
N GLY A 82 -1.37 -18.03 7.66
CA GLY A 82 -1.89 -19.16 8.44
C GLY A 82 -0.80 -20.15 8.84
N THR A 83 -1.24 -21.36 9.15
CA THR A 83 -0.37 -22.47 9.52
C THR A 83 -0.46 -23.54 8.43
N PHE A 84 0.68 -24.09 8.06
CA PHE A 84 0.80 -25.13 7.06
C PHE A 84 1.21 -26.43 7.76
N ASP A 85 0.50 -27.52 7.46
CA ASP A 85 0.85 -28.84 7.95
C ASP A 85 2.20 -29.28 7.36
N GLY A 86 3.17 -29.55 8.23
CA GLY A 86 4.46 -30.07 7.82
C GLY A 86 4.41 -31.55 7.48
N ALA A 87 5.08 -31.96 6.39
CA ALA A 87 5.25 -33.37 6.05
C ALA A 87 6.68 -33.63 5.55
N ASP A 88 7.20 -34.84 5.85
CA ASP A 88 8.47 -35.30 5.31
C ASP A 88 8.32 -35.81 3.85
N GLU A 89 9.43 -36.21 3.25
CA GLU A 89 9.45 -36.74 1.86
C GLU A 89 8.66 -38.05 1.69
N PHE A 90 8.28 -38.71 2.78
CA PHE A 90 7.47 -39.93 2.78
C PHE A 90 6.00 -39.68 3.14
N GLY A 91 5.63 -38.38 3.37
CA GLY A 91 4.27 -37.98 3.72
C GLY A 91 3.92 -38.13 5.21
N ASN A 92 4.90 -38.37 6.08
CA ASN A 92 4.64 -38.43 7.52
C ASN A 92 4.53 -37.01 8.08
N PRO A 93 3.57 -36.76 9.00
CA PRO A 93 3.43 -35.45 9.63
C PRO A 93 4.72 -35.02 10.35
N THR A 94 5.12 -33.76 10.13
CA THR A 94 6.23 -33.10 10.84
C THR A 94 5.71 -31.88 11.60
N THR A 95 6.60 -31.00 12.05
CA THR A 95 6.20 -29.77 12.73
C THR A 95 5.54 -28.82 11.74
N ASP A 96 4.38 -28.26 12.12
CA ASP A 96 3.69 -27.23 11.36
C ASP A 96 4.51 -25.95 11.31
N PHE A 97 4.39 -25.22 10.22
CA PHE A 97 5.07 -23.95 10.03
C PHE A 97 4.10 -22.82 9.66
N SER A 98 4.49 -21.58 9.93
CA SER A 98 3.70 -20.40 9.64
C SER A 98 4.51 -19.35 8.88
N GLY A 99 3.81 -18.45 8.21
CA GLY A 99 4.43 -17.34 7.49
C GLY A 99 3.70 -16.04 7.74
N SER A 100 4.47 -14.95 7.81
CA SER A 100 3.91 -13.61 7.91
C SER A 100 4.83 -12.57 7.26
N GLU A 101 4.22 -11.51 6.74
CA GLU A 101 4.97 -10.36 6.21
C GLU A 101 4.37 -9.05 6.74
N VAL A 102 5.25 -8.11 7.04
CA VAL A 102 4.89 -6.75 7.45
C VAL A 102 5.64 -5.76 6.56
N ALA A 103 4.95 -4.78 6.04
CA ALA A 103 5.55 -3.66 5.34
C ALA A 103 5.14 -2.35 6.00
N ILE A 104 6.12 -1.50 6.33
CA ILE A 104 5.91 -0.19 6.91
C ILE A 104 6.36 0.84 5.90
N GLY A 105 5.49 1.77 5.54
CA GLY A 105 5.69 2.75 4.49
C GLY A 105 5.56 4.20 4.94
N LEU A 106 6.26 5.05 4.22
CA LEU A 106 6.15 6.49 4.31
C LEU A 106 6.06 7.07 2.90
N ALA A 107 5.04 7.91 2.67
CA ALA A 107 4.80 8.52 1.38
C ALA A 107 4.53 10.02 1.49
N SER A 108 4.90 10.75 0.43
CA SER A 108 4.58 12.16 0.28
C SER A 108 4.47 12.51 -1.20
N SER A 109 3.81 13.63 -1.49
CA SER A 109 3.82 14.24 -2.83
C SER A 109 4.29 15.68 -2.81
N HIS A 110 4.77 16.12 -3.96
CA HIS A 110 5.20 17.48 -4.19
C HIS A 110 4.76 17.99 -5.56
N TYR A 111 4.45 19.27 -5.64
CA TYR A 111 4.25 19.96 -6.93
C TYR A 111 5.56 19.95 -7.72
N PHE A 112 5.49 19.53 -8.96
CA PHE A 112 6.66 19.50 -9.84
C PHE A 112 6.46 20.46 -11.01
N LEU A 113 7.32 21.48 -11.12
CA LEU A 113 7.37 22.49 -12.16
C LEU A 113 6.12 23.37 -12.33
N ARG A 114 4.91 22.83 -12.11
CA ARG A 114 3.62 23.52 -12.28
C ARG A 114 2.62 23.06 -11.24
N PRO A 115 1.67 23.91 -10.81
CA PRO A 115 0.68 23.56 -9.78
C PRO A 115 -0.23 22.37 -10.15
N ASN A 116 -0.25 21.98 -11.43
CA ASN A 116 -1.12 20.92 -11.95
C ASN A 116 -0.40 19.57 -12.11
N LEU A 117 0.92 19.53 -11.90
CA LEU A 117 1.74 18.33 -12.01
C LEU A 117 2.30 17.99 -10.64
N HIS A 118 2.03 16.77 -10.20
CA HIS A 118 2.47 16.27 -8.91
C HIS A 118 3.32 15.02 -9.08
N LEU A 119 4.43 14.98 -8.38
CA LEU A 119 5.24 13.80 -8.17
C LEU A 119 5.02 13.31 -6.75
N GLY A 120 4.84 12.02 -6.60
CA GLY A 120 4.78 11.34 -5.33
C GLY A 120 5.81 10.24 -5.24
N ALA A 121 6.30 10.02 -4.03
CA ALA A 121 7.17 8.90 -3.73
C ALA A 121 6.71 8.22 -2.44
N ARG A 122 6.93 6.91 -2.38
CA ARG A 122 6.77 6.09 -1.19
C ARG A 122 7.98 5.20 -1.03
N LEU A 123 8.42 5.04 0.20
CA LEU A 123 9.43 4.07 0.58
C LEU A 123 8.81 3.13 1.60
N ARG A 124 9.05 1.82 1.46
CA ARG A 124 8.62 0.80 2.42
C ARG A 124 9.78 -0.05 2.86
N TYR A 125 9.79 -0.38 4.12
CA TYR A 125 10.61 -1.43 4.69
C TYR A 125 9.74 -2.67 4.91
N VAL A 126 10.20 -3.80 4.40
CA VAL A 126 9.46 -5.07 4.43
C VAL A 126 10.22 -6.07 5.27
N LEU A 127 9.49 -6.72 6.16
CA LEU A 127 9.95 -7.86 6.96
C LEU A 127 9.12 -9.06 6.56
N SER A 128 9.77 -10.17 6.25
CA SER A 128 9.14 -11.44 5.92
C SER A 128 9.70 -12.52 6.84
N ASN A 129 8.82 -13.24 7.49
CA ASN A 129 9.15 -14.39 8.33
C ASN A 129 8.44 -15.60 7.76
N LEU A 130 9.19 -16.66 7.49
CA LEU A 130 8.67 -17.93 7.04
C LEU A 130 9.35 -19.02 7.87
N ASP A 131 8.61 -19.62 8.81
CA ASP A 131 9.14 -20.57 9.76
C ASP A 131 10.37 -20.02 10.49
N ILE A 132 11.51 -20.70 10.39
CA ILE A 132 12.80 -20.29 10.97
C ILE A 132 13.55 -19.25 10.14
N TYR A 133 13.07 -18.95 8.94
CA TYR A 133 13.72 -18.02 8.03
C TYR A 133 13.11 -16.62 8.13
N SER A 134 13.96 -15.61 8.23
CA SER A 134 13.57 -14.22 8.15
C SER A 134 14.32 -13.50 7.06
N SER A 135 13.65 -12.60 6.37
CA SER A 135 14.26 -11.71 5.38
C SER A 135 13.70 -10.30 5.51
N SER A 136 14.49 -9.35 5.08
CA SER A 136 14.05 -7.95 5.01
C SER A 136 14.48 -7.30 3.71
N GLY A 137 13.76 -6.27 3.31
CA GLY A 137 14.05 -5.54 2.09
C GLY A 137 13.44 -4.15 2.10
N MET A 138 13.79 -3.35 1.12
CA MET A 138 13.21 -2.04 0.88
C MET A 138 12.57 -2.02 -0.50
N THR A 139 11.39 -1.42 -0.60
CA THR A 139 10.68 -1.19 -1.85
C THR A 139 10.33 0.27 -1.99
N GLY A 140 10.15 0.73 -3.23
CA GLY A 140 9.81 2.13 -3.48
C GLY A 140 8.78 2.28 -4.59
N ASP A 141 7.78 3.14 -4.37
CA ASP A 141 6.80 3.52 -5.37
C ASP A 141 7.03 4.95 -5.82
N ILE A 142 6.86 5.20 -7.09
CA ILE A 142 6.89 6.54 -7.68
C ILE A 142 5.58 6.77 -8.43
N GLY A 143 4.99 7.94 -8.24
CA GLY A 143 3.77 8.33 -8.92
C GLY A 143 3.88 9.67 -9.59
N LEU A 144 3.11 9.83 -10.66
CA LEU A 144 2.89 11.10 -11.35
C LEU A 144 1.40 11.31 -11.48
N TYR A 145 0.94 12.52 -11.22
CA TYR A 145 -0.44 12.91 -11.39
C TYR A 145 -0.51 14.30 -12.04
N TYR A 146 -1.20 14.38 -13.17
CA TYR A 146 -1.41 15.60 -13.93
C TYR A 146 -2.89 15.93 -14.07
N ASN A 147 -3.30 17.09 -13.58
CA ASN A 147 -4.67 17.58 -13.63
C ASN A 147 -4.69 19.02 -14.16
N PRO A 148 -4.72 19.23 -15.48
CA PRO A 148 -4.68 20.55 -16.07
C PRO A 148 -5.96 21.35 -15.78
N ILE A 149 -5.82 22.61 -15.36
CA ILE A 149 -6.95 23.50 -15.09
C ILE A 149 -7.74 23.72 -16.37
N GLY A 150 -9.08 23.62 -16.28
CA GLY A 150 -9.98 23.89 -17.41
C GLY A 150 -9.99 22.81 -18.50
N LYS A 151 -9.39 21.65 -18.26
CA LYS A 151 -9.44 20.51 -19.19
C LYS A 151 -10.24 19.36 -18.59
N PRO A 152 -11.00 18.59 -19.39
CA PRO A 152 -11.85 17.50 -18.91
C PRO A 152 -11.11 16.17 -18.72
N PHE A 153 -9.78 16.16 -18.69
CA PHE A 153 -9.00 14.93 -18.54
C PHE A 153 -7.98 15.02 -17.41
N ARG A 154 -7.63 13.88 -16.87
CA ARG A 154 -6.59 13.68 -15.86
C ARG A 154 -5.70 12.53 -16.29
N LEU A 155 -4.41 12.64 -16.04
CA LEU A 155 -3.44 11.59 -16.33
C LEU A 155 -2.74 11.19 -15.04
N ALA A 156 -2.54 9.90 -14.86
CA ALA A 156 -1.71 9.39 -13.79
C ALA A 156 -0.84 8.24 -14.31
N LEU A 157 0.36 8.18 -13.79
CA LEU A 157 1.28 7.08 -13.96
C LEU A 157 1.76 6.66 -12.58
N GLY A 158 1.94 5.38 -12.37
CA GLY A 158 2.50 4.82 -11.14
C GLY A 158 3.42 3.67 -11.47
N TYR A 159 4.54 3.63 -10.79
CA TYR A 159 5.44 2.49 -10.74
C TYR A 159 5.53 2.05 -9.28
N GLN A 160 5.22 0.80 -9.04
CA GLN A 160 5.25 0.16 -7.72
C GLN A 160 6.17 -1.05 -7.78
N HIS A 161 7.03 -1.18 -6.80
CA HIS A 161 7.90 -2.33 -6.68
C HIS A 161 8.10 -2.73 -5.21
#